data_0d9b68943e977533f74d506d8f311264
#
_entry.id   0d9b68943e977533f74d506d8f311264
#
_cell.length_a   1.000
_cell.length_b   1.000
_cell.length_c   1.000
_cell.angle_alpha   90.00
_cell.angle_beta   90.00
_cell.angle_gamma   90.00
#
_symmetry.space_group_name_H-M   'P 1'
#
loop_
_entity.id
_entity.type
_entity.pdbx_description
1 polymer ?
#
loop_
_entity_poly.entity_id
_entity_poly.type
_entity_poly.pdbx_seq_one_letter_code
_entity_poly.pdbx_strand_id
1 'polypeptide(L)'
;MSPSAITVNQVTVTYRNGHTALRDATFQVPGGSIAALVGVNGSGKSTLFKALMGFVRLADGEIFILQQPVNNALKQNLIAYVPQSEEVDWSFPVLVEDVVMMGRYGHMGWLRRPKAEDRASVDAALARVDMLEYRHRQIGELSGGQKKRVFLARAIAQDGQVILLDEPFTGVDVKTEARIIALLRELRDEGRTMLVSTHNLGSVTEFCDYTVMIKGTVLASGPTDTTFTAENLELAFSGVLRHVALSGGEEHIITDDERPFISRRTADSGESS
;
A
#
# COMPACT_ATOMS: atom_id res chain seq x y z
N MET A 1 -12.75 6.05 18.52
CA MET A 1 -11.68 5.62 17.61
C MET A 1 -11.93 4.17 17.23
N SER A 2 -11.93 3.85 15.94
CA SER A 2 -12.03 2.45 15.48
C SER A 2 -10.85 1.64 16.02
N PRO A 3 -11.03 0.36 16.37
CA PRO A 3 -9.92 -0.49 16.80
C PRO A 3 -8.85 -0.57 15.70
N SER A 4 -7.58 -0.69 16.10
CA SER A 4 -6.46 -0.79 15.15
C SER A 4 -6.57 -2.08 14.34
N ALA A 5 -6.47 -1.98 13.01
CA ALA A 5 -6.42 -3.12 12.11
C ALA A 5 -4.98 -3.65 11.92
N ILE A 6 -4.00 -2.77 11.97
CA ILE A 6 -2.58 -3.13 11.95
C ILE A 6 -1.94 -2.54 13.19
N THR A 7 -1.23 -3.36 13.96
CA THR A 7 -0.42 -2.93 15.10
C THR A 7 0.96 -3.53 14.98
N VAL A 8 1.97 -2.68 14.96
CA VAL A 8 3.39 -3.03 14.90
C VAL A 8 4.04 -2.49 16.16
N ASN A 9 4.60 -3.38 16.98
CA ASN A 9 5.20 -3.05 18.27
C ASN A 9 6.67 -3.41 18.28
N GLN A 10 7.56 -2.41 18.32
CA GLN A 10 9.01 -2.53 18.46
C GLN A 10 9.66 -3.53 17.50
N VAL A 11 9.14 -3.59 16.25
CA VAL A 11 9.57 -4.59 15.28
C VAL A 11 10.96 -4.28 14.76
N THR A 12 11.85 -5.28 14.89
CA THR A 12 13.20 -5.27 14.33
C THR A 12 13.36 -6.44 13.35
N VAL A 13 13.86 -6.12 12.14
CA VAL A 13 14.16 -7.11 11.11
C VAL A 13 15.63 -7.04 10.73
N THR A 14 16.36 -8.13 10.99
CA THR A 14 17.76 -8.30 10.60
C THR A 14 17.88 -9.47 9.64
N TYR A 15 18.44 -9.23 8.47
CA TYR A 15 18.69 -10.26 7.47
C TYR A 15 19.90 -11.14 7.83
N ARG A 16 20.02 -12.32 7.22
CA ARG A 16 21.09 -13.28 7.49
C ARG A 16 22.52 -12.75 7.27
N ASN A 17 22.66 -11.72 6.43
CA ASN A 17 23.93 -11.02 6.20
C ASN A 17 24.29 -10.00 7.30
N GLY A 18 23.52 -9.93 8.39
CA GLY A 18 23.71 -9.00 9.52
C GLY A 18 23.14 -7.60 9.28
N HIS A 19 22.59 -7.30 8.09
CA HIS A 19 21.97 -6.00 7.81
C HIS A 19 20.62 -5.88 8.53
N THR A 20 20.47 -4.87 9.40
CA THR A 20 19.21 -4.51 10.04
C THR A 20 18.49 -3.49 9.17
N ALA A 21 17.45 -3.94 8.48
CA ALA A 21 16.67 -3.11 7.56
C ALA A 21 15.53 -2.35 8.25
N LEU A 22 15.08 -2.83 9.42
CA LEU A 22 14.06 -2.19 10.24
C LEU A 22 14.44 -2.34 11.70
N ARG A 23 14.40 -1.24 12.46
CA ARG A 23 14.77 -1.22 13.87
C ARG A 23 13.68 -0.56 14.70
N ASP A 24 13.21 -1.25 15.75
CA ASP A 24 12.27 -0.73 16.75
C ASP A 24 11.08 0.01 16.13
N ALA A 25 10.51 -0.53 15.03
CA ALA A 25 9.40 0.08 14.35
C ALA A 25 8.12 -0.08 15.15
N THR A 26 7.46 1.03 15.47
CA THR A 26 6.22 1.05 16.24
C THR A 26 5.20 1.99 15.61
N PHE A 27 4.03 1.47 15.23
CA PHE A 27 2.90 2.26 14.73
C PHE A 27 1.60 1.45 14.76
N GLN A 28 0.49 2.16 14.58
CA GLN A 28 -0.84 1.57 14.45
C GLN A 28 -1.56 2.18 13.25
N VAL A 29 -2.41 1.37 12.59
CA VAL A 29 -3.32 1.83 11.54
C VAL A 29 -4.75 1.53 11.97
N PRO A 30 -5.63 2.55 12.03
CA PRO A 30 -7.03 2.35 12.37
C PRO A 30 -7.76 1.44 11.37
N GLY A 31 -8.75 0.69 11.86
CA GLY A 31 -9.63 -0.10 10.99
C GLY A 31 -10.50 0.78 10.10
N GLY A 32 -10.73 0.33 8.84
CA GLY A 32 -11.53 1.07 7.86
C GLY A 32 -10.85 2.36 7.40
N SER A 33 -9.52 2.36 7.25
CA SER A 33 -8.76 3.52 6.78
C SER A 33 -7.79 3.16 5.65
N ILE A 34 -7.39 4.17 4.88
CA ILE A 34 -6.30 4.08 3.92
C ILE A 34 -5.07 4.75 4.56
N ALA A 35 -4.03 3.97 4.83
CA ALA A 35 -2.77 4.47 5.38
C ALA A 35 -1.68 4.52 4.30
N ALA A 36 -0.99 5.65 4.18
CA ALA A 36 0.21 5.77 3.37
C ALA A 36 1.45 5.29 4.16
N LEU A 37 2.28 4.45 3.54
CA LEU A 37 3.63 4.14 4.01
C LEU A 37 4.64 4.88 3.14
N VAL A 38 5.27 5.91 3.70
CA VAL A 38 6.08 6.90 2.99
C VAL A 38 7.54 6.83 3.45
N GLY A 39 8.48 6.91 2.53
CA GLY A 39 9.91 6.93 2.80
C GLY A 39 10.75 6.72 1.54
N VAL A 40 12.01 7.07 1.57
CA VAL A 40 12.94 6.90 0.46
C VAL A 40 13.16 5.43 0.08
N ASN A 41 13.73 5.18 -1.10
CA ASN A 41 14.15 3.84 -1.48
C ASN A 41 15.18 3.30 -0.48
N GLY A 42 15.02 2.03 -0.07
CA GLY A 42 15.83 1.44 0.99
C GLY A 42 15.44 1.82 2.43
N SER A 43 14.37 2.60 2.65
CA SER A 43 13.92 2.99 4.00
C SER A 43 13.32 1.85 4.84
N GLY A 44 13.10 0.67 4.25
CA GLY A 44 12.52 -0.49 4.95
C GLY A 44 11.06 -0.80 4.60
N LYS A 45 10.40 -0.06 3.68
CA LYS A 45 8.98 -0.29 3.28
C LYS A 45 8.71 -1.74 2.86
N SER A 46 9.48 -2.25 1.87
CA SER A 46 9.31 -3.64 1.40
C SER A 46 9.68 -4.66 2.49
N THR A 47 10.62 -4.34 3.39
CA THR A 47 10.91 -5.19 4.54
C THR A 47 9.74 -5.26 5.51
N LEU A 48 9.08 -4.12 5.77
CA LEU A 48 7.88 -4.08 6.60
C LEU A 48 6.75 -4.89 5.96
N PHE A 49 6.51 -4.75 4.65
CA PHE A 49 5.52 -5.58 3.95
C PHE A 49 5.85 -7.08 4.04
N LYS A 50 7.12 -7.46 3.85
CA LYS A 50 7.56 -8.85 4.02
C LYS A 50 7.36 -9.35 5.44
N ALA A 51 7.52 -8.49 6.46
CA ALA A 51 7.24 -8.83 7.86
C ALA A 51 5.72 -9.02 8.10
N LEU A 52 4.88 -8.11 7.59
CA LEU A 52 3.42 -8.21 7.64
C LEU A 52 2.87 -9.44 6.91
N MET A 53 3.56 -9.90 5.87
CA MET A 53 3.23 -11.13 5.12
C MET A 53 3.88 -12.39 5.70
N GLY A 54 4.65 -12.28 6.80
CA GLY A 54 5.34 -13.42 7.40
C GLY A 54 6.48 -14.00 6.54
N PHE A 55 6.95 -13.28 5.51
CA PHE A 55 8.04 -13.73 4.62
C PHE A 55 9.42 -13.55 5.24
N VAL A 56 9.54 -12.75 6.28
CA VAL A 56 10.78 -12.54 7.04
C VAL A 56 10.52 -12.78 8.52
N ARG A 57 11.53 -13.33 9.20
CA ARG A 57 11.47 -13.53 10.64
C ARG A 57 11.79 -12.21 11.34
N LEU A 58 11.02 -11.86 12.35
CA LEU A 58 11.33 -10.77 13.25
C LEU A 58 12.52 -11.17 14.14
N ALA A 59 13.48 -10.27 14.28
CA ALA A 59 14.54 -10.41 15.28
C ALA A 59 14.02 -10.02 16.67
N ASP A 60 13.09 -9.04 16.73
CA ASP A 60 12.40 -8.60 17.93
C ASP A 60 11.06 -7.96 17.58
N GLY A 61 10.18 -7.81 18.57
CA GLY A 61 8.88 -7.18 18.45
C GLY A 61 7.76 -8.10 17.99
N GLU A 62 6.57 -7.51 17.81
CA GLU A 62 5.34 -8.24 17.50
C GLU A 62 4.49 -7.49 16.47
N ILE A 63 3.76 -8.24 15.64
CA ILE A 63 2.79 -7.71 14.68
C ILE A 63 1.42 -8.34 14.94
N PHE A 64 0.41 -7.48 15.06
CA PHE A 64 -0.99 -7.89 15.16
C PHE A 64 -1.78 -7.33 13.98
N ILE A 65 -2.64 -8.17 13.43
CA ILE A 65 -3.62 -7.82 12.39
C ILE A 65 -5.01 -8.12 12.93
N LEU A 66 -5.86 -7.10 12.97
CA LEU A 66 -7.20 -7.20 13.58
C LEU A 66 -7.14 -7.84 14.98
N GLN A 67 -6.17 -7.36 15.79
CA GLN A 67 -5.90 -7.82 17.17
C GLN A 67 -5.44 -9.29 17.29
N GLN A 68 -5.12 -9.95 16.18
CA GLN A 68 -4.58 -11.31 16.17
C GLN A 68 -3.11 -11.30 15.77
N PRO A 69 -2.25 -12.19 16.32
CA PRO A 69 -0.90 -12.36 15.82
C PRO A 69 -0.88 -12.58 14.32
N VAL A 70 0.06 -11.96 13.62
CA VAL A 70 0.13 -11.96 12.14
C VAL A 70 0.04 -13.36 11.52
N ASN A 71 0.68 -14.36 12.14
CA ASN A 71 0.63 -15.75 11.65
C ASN A 71 -0.78 -16.35 11.68
N ASN A 72 -1.62 -15.95 12.63
CA ASN A 72 -3.01 -16.40 12.70
C ASN A 72 -3.87 -15.67 11.64
N ALA A 73 -3.67 -14.38 11.47
CA ALA A 73 -4.33 -13.60 10.45
C ALA A 73 -4.04 -14.11 9.03
N LEU A 74 -2.79 -14.48 8.75
CA LEU A 74 -2.39 -15.08 7.46
C LEU A 74 -3.09 -16.42 7.21
N LYS A 75 -3.18 -17.30 8.20
CA LYS A 75 -3.89 -18.58 8.09
C LYS A 75 -5.38 -18.42 7.83
N GLN A 76 -5.97 -17.30 8.28
CA GLN A 76 -7.37 -16.97 8.07
C GLN A 76 -7.62 -16.14 6.80
N ASN A 77 -6.61 -15.94 5.96
CA ASN A 77 -6.67 -15.12 4.74
C ASN A 77 -7.11 -13.66 4.97
N LEU A 78 -6.89 -13.11 6.17
CA LEU A 78 -7.28 -11.75 6.50
C LEU A 78 -6.44 -10.66 5.82
N ILE A 79 -5.27 -11.03 5.29
CA ILE A 79 -4.33 -10.12 4.63
C ILE A 79 -4.26 -10.48 3.14
N ALA A 80 -4.57 -9.52 2.28
CA ALA A 80 -4.32 -9.59 0.85
C ALA A 80 -3.11 -8.71 0.48
N TYR A 81 -2.33 -9.13 -0.51
CA TYR A 81 -1.12 -8.40 -0.93
C TYR A 81 -1.07 -8.19 -2.44
N VAL A 82 -0.83 -6.96 -2.82
CA VAL A 82 -0.56 -6.53 -4.20
C VAL A 82 0.91 -6.16 -4.28
N PRO A 83 1.77 -7.00 -4.89
CA PRO A 83 3.20 -6.75 -4.98
C PRO A 83 3.53 -5.66 -5.99
N GLN A 84 4.73 -5.10 -5.87
CA GLN A 84 5.33 -4.27 -6.89
C GLN A 84 5.47 -5.08 -8.20
N SER A 85 5.18 -4.46 -9.33
CA SER A 85 5.12 -5.15 -10.63
C SER A 85 6.44 -5.77 -11.08
N GLU A 86 7.58 -5.27 -10.61
CA GLU A 86 8.92 -5.76 -10.94
C GLU A 86 9.23 -7.14 -10.31
N GLU A 87 8.49 -7.53 -9.27
CA GLU A 87 8.67 -8.83 -8.60
C GLU A 87 7.90 -9.98 -9.31
N VAL A 88 7.19 -9.69 -10.40
CA VAL A 88 6.32 -10.67 -11.08
C VAL A 88 6.89 -11.06 -12.44
N ASP A 89 7.05 -12.36 -12.68
CA ASP A 89 7.38 -12.88 -14.01
C ASP A 89 6.15 -12.84 -14.94
N TRP A 90 6.10 -11.82 -15.78
CA TRP A 90 5.02 -11.59 -16.74
C TRP A 90 5.10 -12.47 -17.99
N SER A 91 6.17 -13.22 -18.20
CA SER A 91 6.32 -14.14 -19.33
C SER A 91 5.59 -15.48 -19.12
N PHE A 92 5.17 -15.75 -17.89
CA PHE A 92 4.43 -16.98 -17.57
C PHE A 92 3.05 -16.97 -18.23
N PRO A 93 2.70 -18.00 -19.06
CA PRO A 93 1.47 -18.02 -19.86
C PRO A 93 0.25 -18.39 -19.01
N VAL A 94 -0.22 -17.47 -18.18
CA VAL A 94 -1.39 -17.62 -17.31
C VAL A 94 -2.50 -16.65 -17.75
N LEU A 95 -3.76 -17.11 -17.66
CA LEU A 95 -4.91 -16.28 -17.98
C LEU A 95 -5.21 -15.29 -16.86
N VAL A 96 -5.84 -14.17 -17.22
CA VAL A 96 -6.26 -13.15 -16.24
C VAL A 96 -7.16 -13.75 -15.17
N GLU A 97 -8.16 -14.58 -15.57
CA GLU A 97 -9.05 -15.23 -14.61
C GLU A 97 -8.30 -16.19 -13.65
N ASP A 98 -7.25 -16.86 -14.12
CA ASP A 98 -6.46 -17.77 -13.28
C ASP A 98 -5.65 -17.00 -12.24
N VAL A 99 -5.09 -15.83 -12.62
CA VAL A 99 -4.38 -14.94 -11.68
C VAL A 99 -5.33 -14.47 -10.58
N VAL A 100 -6.56 -14.07 -10.93
CA VAL A 100 -7.55 -13.63 -9.93
C VAL A 100 -8.04 -14.81 -9.09
N MET A 101 -8.20 -15.99 -9.71
CA MET A 101 -8.58 -17.24 -9.02
C MET A 101 -7.55 -17.67 -7.95
N MET A 102 -6.27 -17.34 -8.10
CA MET A 102 -5.26 -17.56 -7.06
C MET A 102 -5.63 -16.88 -5.73
N GLY A 103 -6.34 -15.73 -5.78
CA GLY A 103 -6.87 -15.07 -4.59
C GLY A 103 -7.86 -15.96 -3.81
N ARG A 104 -8.56 -16.86 -4.49
CA ARG A 104 -9.53 -17.77 -3.88
C ARG A 104 -8.92 -19.02 -3.27
N TYR A 105 -7.63 -19.32 -3.50
CA TYR A 105 -7.01 -20.56 -3.03
C TYR A 105 -7.11 -20.79 -1.52
N GLY A 106 -7.11 -19.71 -0.73
CA GLY A 106 -7.29 -19.80 0.72
C GLY A 106 -8.70 -20.20 1.16
N HIS A 107 -9.70 -20.04 0.30
CA HIS A 107 -11.10 -20.40 0.55
C HIS A 107 -11.45 -21.80 0.02
N MET A 108 -10.58 -22.38 -0.82
CA MET A 108 -10.79 -23.69 -1.40
C MET A 108 -10.30 -24.79 -0.45
N GLY A 109 -10.95 -25.96 -0.55
CA GLY A 109 -10.48 -27.16 0.15
C GLY A 109 -9.12 -27.67 -0.36
N TRP A 110 -8.64 -28.77 0.22
CA TRP A 110 -7.33 -29.36 -0.08
C TRP A 110 -7.05 -29.60 -1.57
N LEU A 111 -8.05 -29.99 -2.33
CA LEU A 111 -7.92 -30.24 -3.78
C LEU A 111 -7.92 -28.96 -4.63
N ARG A 112 -8.10 -27.79 -4.02
CA ARG A 112 -8.15 -26.47 -4.69
C ARG A 112 -8.99 -26.45 -5.98
N ARG A 113 -10.14 -27.13 -5.96
CA ARG A 113 -11.09 -27.13 -7.08
C ARG A 113 -12.05 -25.95 -6.96
N PRO A 114 -12.06 -25.02 -7.94
CA PRO A 114 -12.95 -23.87 -7.91
C PRO A 114 -14.41 -24.30 -7.96
N LYS A 115 -15.22 -23.79 -7.05
CA LYS A 115 -16.67 -23.91 -7.04
C LYS A 115 -17.33 -22.76 -7.81
N ALA A 116 -18.66 -22.81 -7.96
CA ALA A 116 -19.41 -21.73 -8.61
C ALA A 116 -19.25 -20.39 -7.87
N GLU A 117 -19.23 -20.41 -6.54
CA GLU A 117 -18.99 -19.23 -5.69
C GLU A 117 -17.63 -18.57 -5.92
N ASP A 118 -16.56 -19.39 -6.14
CA ASP A 118 -15.22 -18.86 -6.42
C ASP A 118 -15.18 -18.18 -7.78
N ARG A 119 -15.82 -18.75 -8.80
CA ARG A 119 -15.94 -18.17 -10.14
C ARG A 119 -16.72 -16.87 -10.10
N ALA A 120 -17.84 -16.83 -9.37
CA ALA A 120 -18.63 -15.61 -9.19
C ALA A 120 -17.82 -14.51 -8.49
N SER A 121 -17.02 -14.85 -7.47
CA SER A 121 -16.12 -13.90 -6.81
C SER A 121 -15.05 -13.35 -7.75
N VAL A 122 -14.48 -14.19 -8.63
CA VAL A 122 -13.52 -13.78 -9.67
C VAL A 122 -14.16 -12.82 -10.66
N ASP A 123 -15.37 -13.15 -11.17
CA ASP A 123 -16.09 -12.32 -12.11
C ASP A 123 -16.45 -10.96 -11.50
N ALA A 124 -16.92 -10.95 -10.26
CA ALA A 124 -17.22 -9.72 -9.52
C ALA A 124 -15.96 -8.86 -9.29
N ALA A 125 -14.84 -9.49 -8.92
CA ALA A 125 -13.59 -8.78 -8.72
C ALA A 125 -13.04 -8.18 -10.03
N LEU A 126 -13.10 -8.93 -11.14
CA LEU A 126 -12.71 -8.43 -12.46
C LEU A 126 -13.60 -7.29 -12.95
N ALA A 127 -14.90 -7.37 -12.70
CA ALA A 127 -15.84 -6.30 -13.03
C ALA A 127 -15.52 -5.00 -12.27
N ARG A 128 -15.18 -5.08 -10.99
CA ARG A 128 -14.82 -3.90 -10.16
C ARG A 128 -13.60 -3.14 -10.66
N VAL A 129 -12.70 -3.80 -11.37
CA VAL A 129 -11.47 -3.19 -11.91
C VAL A 129 -11.55 -2.96 -13.44
N ASP A 130 -12.71 -3.07 -14.06
CA ASP A 130 -12.93 -2.97 -15.52
C ASP A 130 -12.03 -3.94 -16.34
N MET A 131 -11.90 -5.19 -15.89
CA MET A 131 -11.06 -6.20 -16.53
C MET A 131 -11.81 -7.47 -16.93
N LEU A 132 -13.14 -7.49 -16.79
CA LEU A 132 -13.94 -8.69 -17.05
C LEU A 132 -13.85 -9.15 -18.52
N GLU A 133 -13.79 -8.23 -19.48
CA GLU A 133 -13.63 -8.54 -20.90
C GLU A 133 -12.29 -9.18 -21.27
N TYR A 134 -11.27 -8.99 -20.40
CA TYR A 134 -9.91 -9.52 -20.58
C TYR A 134 -9.70 -10.87 -19.90
N ARG A 135 -10.73 -11.46 -19.26
CA ARG A 135 -10.62 -12.66 -18.41
C ARG A 135 -9.88 -13.82 -19.06
N HIS A 136 -10.07 -14.02 -20.37
CA HIS A 136 -9.46 -15.11 -21.14
C HIS A 136 -8.17 -14.72 -21.87
N ARG A 137 -7.65 -13.50 -21.66
CA ARG A 137 -6.35 -13.09 -22.19
C ARG A 137 -5.22 -13.58 -21.29
N GLN A 138 -4.04 -13.77 -21.90
CA GLN A 138 -2.83 -14.01 -21.11
C GLN A 138 -2.40 -12.73 -20.40
N ILE A 139 -1.91 -12.86 -19.16
CA ILE A 139 -1.48 -11.71 -18.36
C ILE A 139 -0.34 -10.93 -19.04
N GLY A 140 0.54 -11.63 -19.77
CA GLY A 140 1.65 -11.04 -20.53
C GLY A 140 1.23 -10.04 -21.58
N GLU A 141 0.03 -10.20 -22.19
CA GLU A 141 -0.50 -9.36 -23.26
C GLU A 141 -1.06 -8.02 -22.78
N LEU A 142 -1.18 -7.85 -21.46
CA LEU A 142 -1.78 -6.67 -20.86
C LEU A 142 -0.76 -5.52 -20.70
N SER A 143 -1.25 -4.28 -20.78
CA SER A 143 -0.47 -3.10 -20.39
C SER A 143 -0.12 -3.12 -18.89
N GLY A 144 0.90 -2.34 -18.47
CA GLY A 144 1.29 -2.25 -17.06
C GLY A 144 0.13 -1.86 -16.13
N GLY A 145 -0.68 -0.88 -16.51
CA GLY A 145 -1.86 -0.47 -15.75
C GLY A 145 -2.96 -1.53 -15.70
N GLN A 146 -3.15 -2.31 -16.77
CA GLN A 146 -4.08 -3.45 -16.78
C GLN A 146 -3.59 -4.57 -15.85
N LYS A 147 -2.30 -4.91 -15.89
CA LYS A 147 -1.68 -5.89 -14.98
C LYS A 147 -1.91 -5.53 -13.52
N LYS A 148 -1.69 -4.26 -13.14
CA LYS A 148 -1.95 -3.77 -11.78
C LYS A 148 -3.40 -3.92 -11.36
N ARG A 149 -4.34 -3.62 -12.25
CA ARG A 149 -5.77 -3.82 -11.99
C ARG A 149 -6.12 -5.29 -11.80
N VAL A 150 -5.52 -6.21 -12.55
CA VAL A 150 -5.71 -7.67 -12.35
C VAL A 150 -5.19 -8.13 -10.98
N PHE A 151 -4.02 -7.63 -10.53
CA PHE A 151 -3.50 -7.95 -9.19
C PHE A 151 -4.37 -7.36 -8.08
N LEU A 152 -4.95 -6.19 -8.31
CA LEU A 152 -5.93 -5.62 -7.39
C LEU A 152 -7.21 -6.47 -7.35
N ALA A 153 -7.71 -6.94 -8.51
CA ALA A 153 -8.83 -7.89 -8.57
C ALA A 153 -8.52 -9.19 -7.79
N ARG A 154 -7.29 -9.72 -7.89
CA ARG A 154 -6.86 -10.88 -7.09
C ARG A 154 -6.97 -10.62 -5.59
N ALA A 155 -6.53 -9.44 -5.14
CA ALA A 155 -6.63 -9.05 -3.73
C ALA A 155 -8.08 -8.88 -3.28
N ILE A 156 -8.95 -8.33 -4.14
CA ILE A 156 -10.39 -8.22 -3.90
C ILE A 156 -11.04 -9.61 -3.82
N ALA A 157 -10.72 -10.50 -4.76
CA ALA A 157 -11.26 -11.87 -4.78
C ALA A 157 -10.82 -12.68 -3.54
N GLN A 158 -9.65 -12.41 -2.98
CA GLN A 158 -9.17 -13.02 -1.74
C GLN A 158 -10.04 -12.66 -0.54
N ASP A 159 -10.77 -11.54 -0.60
CA ASP A 159 -11.68 -11.06 0.44
C ASP A 159 -11.00 -10.75 1.79
N GLY A 160 -9.74 -10.37 1.75
CA GLY A 160 -8.98 -9.95 2.93
C GLY A 160 -9.50 -8.65 3.51
N GLN A 161 -9.50 -8.53 4.84
CA GLN A 161 -9.93 -7.31 5.54
C GLN A 161 -8.81 -6.24 5.58
N VAL A 162 -7.56 -6.67 5.47
CA VAL A 162 -6.38 -5.80 5.33
C VAL A 162 -5.75 -6.04 3.98
N ILE A 163 -5.54 -4.97 3.21
CA ILE A 163 -4.94 -5.02 1.87
C ILE A 163 -3.62 -4.24 1.91
N LEU A 164 -2.53 -4.92 1.61
CA LEU A 164 -1.21 -4.33 1.48
C LEU A 164 -0.94 -4.07 0.00
N LEU A 165 -0.62 -2.82 -0.36
CA LEU A 165 -0.35 -2.42 -1.75
C LEU A 165 1.06 -1.84 -1.84
N ASP A 166 1.94 -2.53 -2.57
CA ASP A 166 3.33 -2.08 -2.75
C ASP A 166 3.46 -1.33 -4.07
N GLU A 167 3.56 -0.01 -3.99
CA GLU A 167 3.67 0.93 -5.11
C GLU A 167 2.62 0.72 -6.22
N PRO A 168 1.32 0.77 -5.91
CA PRO A 168 0.28 0.45 -6.86
C PRO A 168 0.16 1.45 -8.03
N PHE A 169 0.75 2.65 -7.89
CA PHE A 169 0.63 3.72 -8.88
C PHE A 169 1.85 3.84 -9.81
N THR A 170 2.95 3.14 -9.54
CA THR A 170 4.16 3.23 -10.36
C THR A 170 3.91 2.73 -11.78
N GLY A 171 4.26 3.55 -12.78
CA GLY A 171 4.12 3.19 -14.20
C GLY A 171 2.68 3.13 -14.72
N VAL A 172 1.71 3.75 -14.04
CA VAL A 172 0.35 3.92 -14.54
C VAL A 172 0.10 5.38 -14.96
N ASP A 173 -0.80 5.56 -15.92
CA ASP A 173 -1.26 6.90 -16.31
C ASP A 173 -2.21 7.51 -15.26
N VAL A 174 -2.39 8.84 -15.30
CA VAL A 174 -3.21 9.59 -14.34
C VAL A 174 -4.65 9.08 -14.27
N LYS A 175 -5.22 8.66 -15.40
CA LYS A 175 -6.60 8.15 -15.44
C LYS A 175 -6.73 6.81 -14.72
N THR A 176 -5.73 5.93 -14.91
CA THR A 176 -5.68 4.64 -14.21
C THR A 176 -5.43 4.84 -12.71
N GLU A 177 -4.54 5.77 -12.31
CA GLU A 177 -4.31 6.13 -10.92
C GLU A 177 -5.61 6.60 -10.24
N ALA A 178 -6.33 7.55 -10.86
CA ALA A 178 -7.61 8.05 -10.33
C ALA A 178 -8.65 6.93 -10.14
N ARG A 179 -8.72 5.95 -11.06
CA ARG A 179 -9.61 4.79 -10.94
C ARG A 179 -9.20 3.87 -9.78
N ILE A 180 -7.91 3.63 -9.61
CA ILE A 180 -7.42 2.83 -8.47
C ILE A 180 -7.75 3.55 -7.16
N ILE A 181 -7.51 4.86 -7.05
CA ILE A 181 -7.85 5.65 -5.87
C ILE A 181 -9.35 5.59 -5.54
N ALA A 182 -10.22 5.74 -6.55
CA ALA A 182 -11.67 5.62 -6.37
C ALA A 182 -12.05 4.24 -5.81
N LEU A 183 -11.48 3.17 -6.36
CA LEU A 183 -11.71 1.81 -5.88
C LEU A 183 -11.20 1.59 -4.43
N LEU A 184 -10.03 2.16 -4.07
CA LEU A 184 -9.53 2.07 -2.69
C LEU A 184 -10.47 2.78 -1.71
N ARG A 185 -11.05 3.92 -2.09
CA ARG A 185 -12.07 4.62 -1.29
C ARG A 185 -13.33 3.77 -1.10
N GLU A 186 -13.83 3.13 -2.16
CA GLU A 186 -14.96 2.20 -2.08
C GLU A 186 -14.66 1.05 -1.11
N LEU A 187 -13.49 0.42 -1.22
CA LEU A 187 -13.07 -0.66 -0.33
C LEU A 187 -12.96 -0.20 1.14
N ARG A 188 -12.46 1.02 1.38
CA ARG A 188 -12.45 1.63 2.72
C ARG A 188 -13.87 1.80 3.25
N ASP A 189 -14.78 2.31 2.44
CA ASP A 189 -16.17 2.58 2.82
C ASP A 189 -16.93 1.25 3.08
N GLU A 190 -16.47 0.14 2.50
CA GLU A 190 -16.88 -1.24 2.84
C GLU A 190 -16.26 -1.74 4.17
N GLY A 191 -15.41 -0.95 4.84
CA GLY A 191 -14.77 -1.29 6.11
C GLY A 191 -13.40 -1.97 5.99
N ARG A 192 -12.83 -2.08 4.79
CA ARG A 192 -11.49 -2.65 4.60
C ARG A 192 -10.41 -1.64 4.98
N THR A 193 -9.27 -2.14 5.42
CA THR A 193 -8.10 -1.31 5.75
C THR A 193 -7.02 -1.52 4.72
N MET A 194 -6.44 -0.43 4.21
CA MET A 194 -5.34 -0.48 3.25
C MET A 194 -4.07 0.13 3.83
N LEU A 195 -2.92 -0.52 3.57
CA LEU A 195 -1.60 0.07 3.75
C LEU A 195 -0.93 0.17 2.37
N VAL A 196 -0.70 1.39 1.90
CA VAL A 196 -0.23 1.70 0.56
C VAL A 196 1.17 2.27 0.63
N SER A 197 2.19 1.56 0.13
CA SER A 197 3.50 2.19 -0.06
C SER A 197 3.45 3.08 -1.30
N THR A 198 3.99 4.28 -1.18
CA THR A 198 4.08 5.21 -2.29
C THR A 198 5.28 6.13 -2.13
N HIS A 199 5.87 6.53 -3.25
CA HIS A 199 6.83 7.63 -3.37
C HIS A 199 6.16 8.87 -4.00
N ASN A 200 4.94 8.75 -4.53
CA ASN A 200 4.16 9.88 -5.03
C ASN A 200 3.52 10.63 -3.84
N LEU A 201 4.24 11.65 -3.36
CA LEU A 201 3.80 12.46 -2.21
C LEU A 201 2.55 13.29 -2.51
N GLY A 202 2.36 13.69 -3.77
CA GLY A 202 1.25 14.56 -4.18
C GLY A 202 -0.13 13.93 -3.98
N SER A 203 -0.24 12.61 -4.14
CA SER A 203 -1.52 11.92 -3.99
C SER A 203 -1.85 11.52 -2.54
N VAL A 204 -0.87 11.50 -1.62
CA VAL A 204 -1.08 11.04 -0.23
C VAL A 204 -2.18 11.83 0.47
N THR A 205 -2.13 13.16 0.38
CA THR A 205 -3.10 14.05 1.03
C THR A 205 -4.50 14.01 0.40
N GLU A 206 -4.60 13.46 -0.82
CA GLU A 206 -5.89 13.39 -1.53
C GLU A 206 -6.76 12.23 -1.03
N PHE A 207 -6.14 11.07 -0.68
CA PHE A 207 -6.93 9.86 -0.43
C PHE A 207 -6.53 9.08 0.81
N CYS A 208 -5.40 9.36 1.45
CA CYS A 208 -4.96 8.65 2.64
C CYS A 208 -5.46 9.33 3.91
N ASP A 209 -6.11 8.57 4.77
CA ASP A 209 -6.61 9.02 6.08
C ASP A 209 -5.49 9.07 7.12
N TYR A 210 -4.47 8.22 6.94
CA TYR A 210 -3.38 8.01 7.90
C TYR A 210 -2.03 7.95 7.18
N THR A 211 -0.96 8.34 7.84
CA THR A 211 0.40 8.32 7.27
C THR A 211 1.38 7.68 8.25
N VAL A 212 2.24 6.83 7.74
CA VAL A 212 3.39 6.23 8.44
C VAL A 212 4.65 6.59 7.66
N MET A 213 5.56 7.35 8.27
CA MET A 213 6.84 7.73 7.69
C MET A 213 7.96 6.85 8.22
N ILE A 214 8.76 6.27 7.31
CA ILE A 214 9.76 5.27 7.65
C ILE A 214 11.13 5.57 7.04
N LYS A 215 12.19 5.39 7.86
CA LYS A 215 13.59 5.45 7.45
C LYS A 215 14.45 4.55 8.34
N GLY A 216 14.40 3.24 8.09
CA GLY A 216 15.02 2.23 8.95
C GLY A 216 14.32 2.07 10.30
N THR A 217 13.52 3.04 10.71
CA THR A 217 12.59 3.04 11.84
C THR A 217 11.37 3.88 11.47
N VAL A 218 10.32 3.87 12.29
CA VAL A 218 9.18 4.78 12.12
C VAL A 218 9.56 6.14 12.70
N LEU A 219 9.51 7.18 11.85
CA LEU A 219 9.83 8.55 12.23
C LEU A 219 8.60 9.28 12.76
N ALA A 220 7.46 9.08 12.09
CA ALA A 220 6.18 9.67 12.46
C ALA A 220 5.04 8.75 12.00
N SER A 221 3.95 8.69 12.76
CA SER A 221 2.72 8.01 12.36
C SER A 221 1.51 8.68 13.00
N GLY A 222 0.44 8.88 12.22
CA GLY A 222 -0.76 9.57 12.69
C GLY A 222 -1.72 9.90 11.56
N PRO A 223 -2.82 10.62 11.84
CA PRO A 223 -3.70 11.18 10.82
C PRO A 223 -2.90 11.99 9.79
N THR A 224 -3.24 11.85 8.52
CA THR A 224 -2.46 12.46 7.43
C THR A 224 -2.37 13.99 7.54
N ASP A 225 -3.43 14.66 7.94
CA ASP A 225 -3.51 16.12 8.12
C ASP A 225 -2.49 16.67 9.12
N THR A 226 -2.15 15.91 10.15
CA THR A 226 -1.22 16.31 11.22
C THR A 226 0.17 15.69 11.11
N THR A 227 0.31 14.60 10.36
CA THR A 227 1.57 13.84 10.25
C THR A 227 2.32 14.16 8.96
N PHE A 228 1.60 14.44 7.87
CA PHE A 228 2.19 14.72 6.57
C PHE A 228 2.61 16.19 6.47
N THR A 229 3.63 16.56 7.24
CA THR A 229 4.17 17.93 7.34
C THR A 229 5.52 18.06 6.63
N ALA A 230 5.88 19.28 6.23
CA ALA A 230 7.17 19.57 5.61
C ALA A 230 8.34 19.08 6.49
N GLU A 231 8.27 19.31 7.81
CA GLU A 231 9.29 18.88 8.78
C GLU A 231 9.47 17.37 8.79
N ASN A 232 8.38 16.60 8.88
CA ASN A 232 8.42 15.13 8.88
C ASN A 232 8.90 14.59 7.52
N LEU A 233 8.53 15.24 6.41
CA LEU A 233 9.02 14.90 5.07
C LEU A 233 10.52 15.14 4.93
N GLU A 234 11.04 16.27 5.44
CA GLU A 234 12.48 16.53 5.45
C GLU A 234 13.25 15.46 6.22
N LEU A 235 12.75 15.03 7.39
CA LEU A 235 13.35 13.93 8.16
C LEU A 235 13.32 12.60 7.39
N ALA A 236 12.21 12.26 6.75
CA ALA A 236 12.04 11.01 6.03
C ALA A 236 12.87 10.95 4.75
N PHE A 237 12.99 12.07 4.03
CA PHE A 237 13.64 12.16 2.72
C PHE A 237 15.06 12.75 2.75
N SER A 238 15.50 13.38 3.87
CA SER A 238 16.87 13.84 4.16
C SER A 238 17.69 14.28 2.94
N GLY A 239 17.37 15.47 2.41
CA GLY A 239 18.18 16.09 1.32
C GLY A 239 17.86 15.62 -0.09
N VAL A 240 16.89 14.72 -0.28
CA VAL A 240 16.35 14.33 -1.60
C VAL A 240 15.22 15.27 -2.04
N LEU A 241 14.61 16.00 -1.07
CA LEU A 241 13.55 16.96 -1.37
C LEU A 241 14.16 18.24 -1.97
N ARG A 242 13.68 18.65 -3.14
CA ARG A 242 14.00 19.95 -3.73
C ARG A 242 12.86 20.91 -3.44
N HIS A 243 13.19 22.00 -2.77
CA HIS A 243 12.27 23.14 -2.61
C HIS A 243 12.33 23.98 -3.88
N VAL A 244 11.23 24.10 -4.60
CA VAL A 244 11.12 24.99 -5.76
C VAL A 244 10.13 26.09 -5.39
N ALA A 245 10.65 27.30 -5.19
CA ALA A 245 9.82 28.49 -5.04
C ALA A 245 9.35 28.93 -6.42
N LEU A 246 8.04 28.93 -6.65
CA LEU A 246 7.44 29.53 -7.83
C LEU A 246 7.13 31.01 -7.59
N SER A 247 7.15 31.80 -8.68
CA SER A 247 6.77 33.20 -8.68
C SER A 247 5.30 33.34 -8.28
N GLY A 248 5.05 33.55 -6.99
CA GLY A 248 3.70 33.61 -6.39
C GLY A 248 3.68 33.27 -4.90
N GLY A 249 4.82 32.89 -4.30
CA GLY A 249 4.94 32.64 -2.86
C GLY A 249 4.47 31.25 -2.40
N GLU A 250 4.17 30.34 -3.32
CA GLU A 250 3.89 28.93 -3.01
C GLU A 250 5.19 28.12 -3.07
N GLU A 251 5.54 27.43 -1.99
CA GLU A 251 6.64 26.47 -1.97
C GLU A 251 6.15 25.11 -2.45
N HIS A 252 6.78 24.58 -3.50
CA HIS A 252 6.57 23.21 -3.96
C HIS A 252 7.69 22.32 -3.47
N ILE A 253 7.33 21.18 -2.88
CA ILE A 253 8.27 20.13 -2.54
C ILE A 253 8.26 19.11 -3.69
N ILE A 254 9.42 18.90 -4.32
CA ILE A 254 9.58 17.96 -5.43
C ILE A 254 10.50 16.84 -4.98
N THR A 255 10.08 15.60 -5.17
CA THR A 255 10.98 14.43 -5.15
C THR A 255 11.59 14.22 -6.54
N ASP A 256 12.69 13.49 -6.66
CA ASP A 256 13.32 13.18 -7.96
C ASP A 256 12.38 12.43 -8.94
N ASP A 257 11.20 12.00 -8.50
CA ASP A 257 10.16 11.30 -9.29
C ASP A 257 9.00 12.21 -9.75
N GLU A 258 9.31 13.41 -10.24
CA GLU A 258 8.54 14.19 -11.24
C GLU A 258 7.17 14.80 -10.88
N ARG A 259 6.59 14.65 -9.67
CA ARG A 259 5.32 15.32 -9.35
C ARG A 259 5.46 16.29 -8.18
N PRO A 260 5.21 17.61 -8.37
CA PRO A 260 5.31 18.58 -7.28
C PRO A 260 4.18 18.39 -6.26
N PHE A 261 4.53 18.48 -4.98
CA PHE A 261 3.59 18.62 -3.88
C PHE A 261 3.45 20.11 -3.53
N ILE A 262 2.21 20.60 -3.44
CA ILE A 262 1.92 21.99 -3.06
C ILE A 262 1.68 22.05 -1.55
N SER A 263 2.62 22.61 -0.80
CA SER A 263 2.43 22.96 0.61
C SER A 263 1.94 24.42 0.69
N ARG A 264 0.71 24.65 1.14
CA ARG A 264 0.24 26.01 1.47
C ARG A 264 0.79 26.37 2.84
N ARG A 265 1.76 27.27 2.92
CA ARG A 265 2.05 27.98 4.16
C ARG A 265 0.85 28.89 4.46
N THR A 266 0.15 28.66 5.54
CA THR A 266 -0.70 29.69 6.13
C THR A 266 0.22 30.84 6.53
N ALA A 267 0.08 31.98 5.84
CA ALA A 267 0.75 33.20 6.22
C ALA A 267 0.31 33.53 7.65
N ASP A 268 1.27 33.48 8.57
CA ASP A 268 1.09 33.96 9.93
C ASP A 268 0.92 35.49 9.83
N SER A 269 -0.30 35.96 10.04
CA SER A 269 -0.62 37.37 10.11
C SER A 269 -0.12 37.94 11.43
N GLY A 270 1.17 38.22 11.47
CA GLY A 270 1.77 39.01 12.52
C GLY A 270 1.47 40.49 12.29
N GLU A 271 0.28 40.94 12.62
CA GLU A 271 0.05 42.33 12.99
C GLU A 271 0.61 42.55 14.40
N SER A 272 1.66 43.35 14.47
CA SER A 272 2.01 44.04 15.70
C SER A 272 2.07 45.52 15.45
N SER A 273 1.24 46.21 16.15
CA SER A 273 1.08 47.65 16.37
C SER A 273 2.38 48.42 16.60
#